data_594ba9f128a76c0c03079bb0e213d6cf
#
_entry.id   594ba9f128a76c0c03079bb0e213d6cf
#
_cell.length_a   1.000
_cell.length_b   1.000
_cell.length_c   1.000
_cell.angle_alpha   90.00
_cell.angle_beta   90.00
_cell.angle_gamma   90.00
#
_symmetry.space_group_name_H-M   'P 1'
#
loop_
_entity.id
_entity.type
_entity.pdbx_description
1 polymer ?
#
loop_
_entity_poly.entity_id
_entity_poly.type
_entity_poly.pdbx_seq_one_letter_code
_entity_poly.pdbx_strand_id
1 'polypeptide(L)'
;MSLTSNMLFDLREKFEAVRDQGPRPLCLVFASSDLNSFSNQIIEDLSVEYLAHHAYKIEKNMDYSTGLLVSSVIKAIAQHGQPHEKEMPYDPSLLVPLCPIDNLDPLFFSVFSETCNIVSSINQELENGNATVVIMSLPNSIFTLAEPFELDIENGNVGNHAVVIVGKAVKPDGKVFYMIRNSWGVAWADNGYCWVSEGFLKSRAFALITMRSK
;
A
#
# COMPACT_ATOMS: atom_id res chain seq x y z
N MET A 1 -0.14 -26.63 -7.07
CA MET A 1 -1.06 -25.81 -7.90
C MET A 1 -0.80 -24.37 -7.54
N SER A 2 -0.63 -23.50 -8.54
CA SER A 2 -0.45 -22.07 -8.32
C SER A 2 -1.68 -21.45 -7.67
N LEU A 3 -1.49 -20.50 -6.74
CA LEU A 3 -2.60 -19.73 -6.13
C LEU A 3 -3.43 -18.98 -7.17
N THR A 4 -2.82 -18.59 -8.29
CA THR A 4 -3.50 -17.92 -9.40
C THR A 4 -4.65 -18.73 -10.00
N SER A 5 -4.62 -20.06 -9.93
CA SER A 5 -5.72 -20.93 -10.42
C SER A 5 -6.93 -21.02 -9.49
N ASN A 6 -6.81 -20.53 -8.25
CA ASN A 6 -7.86 -20.58 -7.22
C ASN A 6 -8.17 -19.17 -6.68
N MET A 7 -7.94 -18.15 -7.49
CA MET A 7 -8.16 -16.76 -7.12
C MET A 7 -9.65 -16.45 -7.06
N LEU A 8 -10.09 -15.85 -5.95
CA LEU A 8 -11.47 -15.41 -5.72
C LEU A 8 -11.65 -13.92 -6.10
N PHE A 9 -10.62 -13.11 -5.83
CA PHE A 9 -10.59 -11.69 -6.13
C PHE A 9 -9.22 -11.32 -6.69
N ASP A 10 -9.21 -10.49 -7.74
CA ASP A 10 -8.00 -9.93 -8.37
C ASP A 10 -8.28 -8.51 -8.85
N LEU A 11 -7.64 -7.54 -8.24
CA LEU A 11 -7.78 -6.13 -8.54
C LEU A 11 -6.54 -5.54 -9.25
N ARG A 12 -5.55 -6.37 -9.64
CA ARG A 12 -4.28 -5.89 -10.22
C ARG A 12 -4.46 -5.01 -11.45
N GLU A 13 -5.45 -5.33 -12.29
CA GLU A 13 -5.76 -4.56 -13.51
C GLU A 13 -6.24 -3.12 -13.25
N LYS A 14 -6.55 -2.79 -11.98
CA LYS A 14 -6.96 -1.45 -11.56
C LYS A 14 -5.78 -0.55 -11.19
N PHE A 15 -4.55 -1.03 -11.32
CA PHE A 15 -3.35 -0.32 -10.96
C PHE A 15 -2.34 -0.32 -12.11
N GLU A 16 -1.53 0.73 -12.19
CA GLU A 16 -0.33 0.78 -13.02
C GLU A 16 0.73 -0.24 -12.54
N ALA A 17 1.86 -0.31 -13.24
CA ALA A 17 3.00 -1.11 -12.80
C ALA A 17 3.45 -0.73 -11.37
N VAL A 18 3.97 -1.72 -10.64
CA VAL A 18 4.45 -1.48 -9.26
C VAL A 18 5.63 -0.52 -9.26
N ARG A 19 5.48 0.57 -8.51
CA ARG A 19 6.52 1.60 -8.33
C ARG A 19 7.59 1.15 -7.35
N ASP A 20 8.77 1.79 -7.41
CA ASP A 20 9.88 1.57 -6.48
C ASP A 20 10.09 2.81 -5.60
N GLN A 21 9.86 2.65 -4.27
CA GLN A 21 10.11 3.71 -3.30
C GLN A 21 11.59 3.96 -3.03
N GLY A 22 12.48 3.06 -3.48
CA GLY A 22 13.91 3.16 -3.18
C GLY A 22 14.21 3.22 -1.68
N PRO A 23 15.21 4.01 -1.25
CA PRO A 23 15.66 4.05 0.15
C PRO A 23 14.81 4.91 1.07
N ARG A 24 13.87 5.69 0.55
CA ARG A 24 13.05 6.61 1.36
C ARG A 24 11.97 5.84 2.16
N PRO A 25 11.74 6.15 3.45
CA PRO A 25 10.77 5.41 4.29
C PRO A 25 9.32 5.84 4.00
N LEU A 26 8.90 5.77 2.73
CA LEU A 26 7.62 6.27 2.22
C LEU A 26 6.63 5.14 1.86
N CYS A 27 6.82 3.91 2.35
CA CYS A 27 5.94 2.79 2.02
C CYS A 27 4.44 3.12 2.26
N LEU A 28 4.13 3.79 3.36
CA LEU A 28 2.75 4.18 3.66
C LEU A 28 2.21 5.22 2.67
N VAL A 29 3.06 6.14 2.22
CA VAL A 29 2.69 7.16 1.21
C VAL A 29 2.40 6.49 -0.12
N PHE A 30 3.27 5.56 -0.58
CA PHE A 30 3.07 4.79 -1.80
C PHE A 30 1.79 3.98 -1.76
N ALA A 31 1.60 3.17 -0.72
CA ALA A 31 0.41 2.34 -0.57
C ALA A 31 -0.88 3.18 -0.49
N SER A 32 -0.85 4.30 0.24
CA SER A 32 -2.02 5.19 0.35
C SER A 32 -2.29 5.98 -0.94
N SER A 33 -1.25 6.31 -1.71
CA SER A 33 -1.37 6.91 -3.03
C SER A 33 -2.03 5.95 -4.02
N ASP A 34 -1.60 4.67 -4.04
CA ASP A 34 -2.23 3.63 -4.84
C ASP A 34 -3.71 3.44 -4.45
N LEU A 35 -4.04 3.45 -3.15
CA LEU A 35 -5.43 3.38 -2.70
C LEU A 35 -6.24 4.63 -3.08
N ASN A 36 -5.62 5.82 -3.13
CA ASN A 36 -6.28 7.05 -3.55
C ASN A 36 -6.59 7.04 -5.05
N SER A 37 -5.67 6.60 -5.92
CA SER A 37 -5.94 6.43 -7.35
C SER A 37 -7.04 5.41 -7.58
N PHE A 38 -6.99 4.26 -6.90
CA PHE A 38 -8.04 3.24 -6.94
C PHE A 38 -9.41 3.79 -6.54
N SER A 39 -9.49 4.53 -5.42
CA SER A 39 -10.73 5.13 -4.92
C SER A 39 -11.36 6.14 -5.89
N ASN A 40 -10.53 6.84 -6.66
CA ASN A 40 -10.95 7.78 -7.69
C ASN A 40 -11.14 7.13 -9.08
N GLN A 41 -10.97 5.79 -9.18
CA GLN A 41 -11.07 5.02 -10.43
C GLN A 41 -10.09 5.50 -11.51
N ILE A 42 -8.90 5.91 -11.08
CA ILE A 42 -7.81 6.37 -11.96
C ILE A 42 -6.76 5.26 -11.97
N ILE A 43 -6.33 4.85 -13.14
CA ILE A 43 -5.25 3.88 -13.29
C ILE A 43 -3.90 4.58 -13.11
N GLU A 44 -3.76 5.81 -13.64
CA GLU A 44 -2.52 6.57 -13.57
C GLU A 44 -2.07 6.83 -12.14
N ASP A 45 -0.76 6.86 -11.95
CA ASP A 45 -0.15 7.15 -10.65
C ASP A 45 -0.39 8.58 -10.20
N LEU A 46 -0.63 8.74 -8.90
CA LEU A 46 -0.72 10.04 -8.23
C LEU A 46 0.58 10.38 -7.51
N SER A 47 0.88 11.67 -7.37
CA SER A 47 2.15 12.17 -6.88
C SER A 47 2.42 11.80 -5.41
N VAL A 48 3.38 10.93 -5.20
CA VAL A 48 3.88 10.58 -3.86
C VAL A 48 4.70 11.71 -3.23
N GLU A 49 5.40 12.51 -4.03
CA GLU A 49 6.13 13.69 -3.52
C GLU A 49 5.17 14.71 -2.89
N TYR A 50 4.08 15.00 -3.61
CA TYR A 50 3.06 15.93 -3.13
C TYR A 50 2.43 15.42 -1.81
N LEU A 51 2.05 14.15 -1.78
CA LEU A 51 1.45 13.56 -0.59
C LEU A 51 2.43 13.53 0.59
N ALA A 52 3.69 13.13 0.36
CA ALA A 52 4.72 13.11 1.38
C ALA A 52 4.94 14.49 2.00
N HIS A 53 5.05 15.53 1.17
CA HIS A 53 5.21 16.91 1.64
C HIS A 53 4.09 17.31 2.62
N HIS A 54 2.84 17.12 2.23
CA HIS A 54 1.70 17.50 3.06
C HIS A 54 1.57 16.63 4.32
N ALA A 55 1.87 15.33 4.21
CA ALA A 55 1.81 14.42 5.35
C ALA A 55 2.86 14.78 6.42
N TYR A 56 4.11 15.05 6.03
CA TYR A 56 5.15 15.53 6.97
C TYR A 56 4.78 16.88 7.61
N LYS A 57 4.19 17.80 6.85
CA LYS A 57 3.70 19.08 7.40
C LYS A 57 2.60 18.89 8.45
N ILE A 58 1.64 17.98 8.20
CA ILE A 58 0.55 17.68 9.13
C ILE A 58 1.10 17.03 10.40
N GLU A 59 2.03 16.11 10.26
CA GLU A 59 2.67 15.42 11.39
C GLU A 59 3.58 16.33 12.20
N LYS A 60 4.05 17.43 11.59
CA LYS A 60 5.07 18.34 12.16
C LYS A 60 6.38 17.61 12.50
N ASN A 61 6.64 16.51 11.82
CA ASN A 61 7.87 15.76 11.93
C ASN A 61 8.83 16.21 10.82
N MET A 62 10.04 16.60 11.21
CA MET A 62 11.11 16.99 10.29
C MET A 62 12.19 15.91 10.16
N ASP A 63 11.98 14.74 10.76
CA ASP A 63 12.86 13.59 10.57
C ASP A 63 12.40 12.76 9.38
N TYR A 64 12.90 13.10 8.21
CA TYR A 64 12.57 12.43 6.94
C TYR A 64 13.21 11.05 6.79
N SER A 65 14.01 10.61 7.77
CA SER A 65 14.58 9.26 7.81
C SER A 65 13.65 8.22 8.45
N THR A 66 12.52 8.67 9.00
CA THR A 66 11.50 7.80 9.62
C THR A 66 10.22 7.75 8.80
N GLY A 67 9.44 6.68 8.97
CA GLY A 67 8.11 6.58 8.38
C GLY A 67 7.11 7.55 9.00
N LEU A 68 5.96 7.70 8.35
CA LEU A 68 4.87 8.59 8.73
C LEU A 68 3.77 7.85 9.48
N LEU A 69 3.00 8.58 10.29
CA LEU A 69 1.78 8.07 10.93
C LEU A 69 0.64 7.93 9.93
N VAL A 70 -0.17 6.89 10.08
CA VAL A 70 -1.38 6.66 9.26
C VAL A 70 -2.29 7.89 9.25
N SER A 71 -2.55 8.45 10.43
CA SER A 71 -3.43 9.61 10.58
C SER A 71 -2.95 10.84 9.80
N SER A 72 -1.63 11.04 9.67
CA SER A 72 -1.07 12.16 8.91
C SER A 72 -1.24 11.98 7.40
N VAL A 73 -1.02 10.76 6.89
CA VAL A 73 -1.14 10.45 5.46
C VAL A 73 -2.60 10.50 5.00
N ILE A 74 -3.53 9.85 5.70
CA ILE A 74 -4.95 9.87 5.31
C ILE A 74 -5.55 11.28 5.42
N LYS A 75 -5.09 12.08 6.39
CA LYS A 75 -5.50 13.47 6.55
C LYS A 75 -4.94 14.34 5.42
N ALA A 76 -3.70 14.11 4.98
CA ALA A 76 -3.12 14.82 3.84
C ALA A 76 -3.94 14.58 2.56
N ILE A 77 -4.31 13.32 2.26
CA ILE A 77 -5.17 13.00 1.11
C ILE A 77 -6.53 13.71 1.22
N ALA A 78 -7.15 13.69 2.39
CA ALA A 78 -8.46 14.29 2.58
C ALA A 78 -8.46 15.83 2.50
N GLN A 79 -7.36 16.49 2.90
CA GLN A 79 -7.27 17.96 2.95
C GLN A 79 -6.63 18.58 1.72
N HIS A 80 -5.66 17.90 1.12
CA HIS A 80 -4.86 18.45 0.03
C HIS A 80 -5.04 17.71 -1.29
N GLY A 81 -5.57 16.46 -1.26
CA GLY A 81 -5.65 15.61 -2.44
C GLY A 81 -4.27 15.19 -2.95
N GLN A 82 -4.22 14.73 -4.20
CA GLN A 82 -2.98 14.47 -4.94
C GLN A 82 -3.16 14.84 -6.40
N PRO A 83 -2.19 15.48 -7.07
CA PRO A 83 -2.16 15.61 -8.52
C PRO A 83 -1.65 14.31 -9.16
N HIS A 84 -1.68 14.23 -10.49
CA HIS A 84 -0.98 13.17 -11.21
C HIS A 84 0.53 13.18 -10.93
N GLU A 85 1.14 12.01 -10.95
CA GLU A 85 2.59 11.84 -10.70
C GLU A 85 3.44 12.71 -11.66
N LYS A 86 3.04 12.87 -12.92
CA LYS A 86 3.75 13.68 -13.92
C LYS A 86 3.86 15.17 -13.58
N GLU A 87 2.96 15.69 -12.74
CA GLU A 87 2.96 17.09 -12.33
C GLU A 87 3.99 17.38 -11.23
N MET A 88 4.28 16.39 -10.41
CA MET A 88 5.30 16.46 -9.36
C MET A 88 5.91 15.07 -9.17
N PRO A 89 6.86 14.67 -10.05
CA PRO A 89 7.41 13.34 -10.09
C PRO A 89 8.22 12.98 -8.84
N TYR A 90 8.15 11.70 -8.46
CA TYR A 90 8.94 11.13 -7.38
C TYR A 90 10.43 11.08 -7.71
N ASP A 91 11.27 11.55 -6.79
CA ASP A 91 12.72 11.42 -6.87
C ASP A 91 13.26 10.62 -5.67
N PRO A 92 13.71 9.37 -5.88
CA PRO A 92 14.23 8.53 -4.80
C PRO A 92 15.57 9.04 -4.23
N SER A 93 16.26 9.96 -4.90
CA SER A 93 17.53 10.53 -4.44
C SER A 93 17.35 11.63 -3.39
N LEU A 94 16.17 12.20 -3.28
CA LEU A 94 15.87 13.26 -2.33
C LEU A 94 15.49 12.67 -0.98
N LEU A 95 16.08 13.18 0.11
CA LEU A 95 15.63 12.83 1.45
C LEU A 95 14.38 13.62 1.83
N VAL A 96 14.40 14.94 1.55
CA VAL A 96 13.32 15.87 1.88
C VAL A 96 12.34 15.94 0.71
N PRO A 97 11.02 15.79 0.94
CA PRO A 97 10.04 15.97 -0.11
C PRO A 97 10.09 17.35 -0.74
N LEU A 98 9.90 17.41 -2.04
CA LEU A 98 9.83 18.68 -2.78
C LEU A 98 8.68 19.56 -2.25
N CYS A 99 8.89 20.86 -2.31
CA CYS A 99 7.80 21.80 -2.04
C CYS A 99 6.85 21.82 -3.25
N PRO A 100 5.53 21.66 -3.04
CA PRO A 100 4.59 21.75 -4.14
C PRO A 100 4.64 23.09 -4.86
N ILE A 101 4.43 23.05 -6.17
CA ILE A 101 4.15 24.22 -6.97
C ILE A 101 2.69 24.62 -6.84
N ASP A 102 2.37 25.89 -7.03
CA ASP A 102 1.00 26.39 -6.95
C ASP A 102 0.13 25.94 -8.14
N ASN A 103 -1.17 25.90 -7.92
CA ASN A 103 -2.20 25.69 -8.96
C ASN A 103 -2.11 24.33 -9.69
N LEU A 104 -1.78 23.26 -8.97
CA LEU A 104 -1.89 21.89 -9.51
C LEU A 104 -3.36 21.50 -9.66
N ASP A 105 -3.75 21.03 -10.84
CA ASP A 105 -5.12 20.61 -11.17
C ASP A 105 -5.09 19.54 -12.28
N PRO A 106 -5.85 18.45 -12.16
CA PRO A 106 -6.79 18.12 -11.08
C PRO A 106 -6.10 17.63 -9.80
N LEU A 107 -6.79 17.77 -8.66
CA LEU A 107 -6.44 17.15 -7.38
C LEU A 107 -7.46 16.07 -7.03
N PHE A 108 -6.97 14.88 -6.66
CA PHE A 108 -7.79 13.72 -6.32
C PHE A 108 -7.82 13.50 -4.81
N PHE A 109 -9.01 13.54 -4.26
CA PHE A 109 -9.27 13.45 -2.82
C PHE A 109 -9.97 12.13 -2.49
N SER A 110 -9.66 11.58 -1.31
CA SER A 110 -10.41 10.46 -0.73
C SER A 110 -10.51 10.62 0.77
N VAL A 111 -11.52 10.00 1.36
CA VAL A 111 -11.68 9.91 2.80
C VAL A 111 -11.51 8.45 3.20
N PHE A 112 -10.52 8.20 4.03
CA PHE A 112 -10.19 6.87 4.52
C PHE A 112 -10.48 6.74 6.01
N SER A 113 -10.63 5.50 6.47
CA SER A 113 -10.75 5.13 7.87
C SER A 113 -9.66 4.14 8.25
N GLU A 114 -9.14 4.26 9.48
CA GLU A 114 -8.22 3.30 10.06
C GLU A 114 -8.99 2.35 10.97
N THR A 115 -8.65 1.05 10.93
CA THR A 115 -9.21 0.03 11.82
C THR A 115 -8.14 -0.99 12.22
N CYS A 116 -8.31 -1.61 13.38
CA CYS A 116 -7.51 -2.76 13.83
C CYS A 116 -8.22 -4.11 13.58
N ASN A 117 -9.43 -4.11 13.03
CA ASN A 117 -10.17 -5.33 12.68
C ASN A 117 -9.75 -5.85 11.29
N ILE A 118 -8.51 -6.36 11.18
CA ILE A 118 -7.78 -6.53 9.93
C ILE A 118 -8.50 -7.50 8.96
N VAL A 119 -8.51 -8.79 9.29
CA VAL A 119 -8.90 -9.84 8.34
C VAL A 119 -10.38 -9.76 7.93
N SER A 120 -11.27 -9.47 8.88
CA SER A 120 -12.70 -9.32 8.56
C SER A 120 -12.96 -8.10 7.67
N SER A 121 -12.27 -6.97 7.93
CA SER A 121 -12.40 -5.78 7.08
C SER A 121 -11.80 -6.00 5.69
N ILE A 122 -10.64 -6.68 5.57
CA ILE A 122 -10.09 -7.05 4.26
C ILE A 122 -11.09 -7.90 3.47
N ASN A 123 -11.70 -8.91 4.09
CA ASN A 123 -12.68 -9.76 3.40
C ASN A 123 -13.88 -8.95 2.93
N GLN A 124 -14.44 -8.12 3.78
CA GLN A 124 -15.57 -7.26 3.44
C GLN A 124 -15.25 -6.30 2.29
N GLU A 125 -14.06 -5.68 2.33
CA GLU A 125 -13.66 -4.75 1.27
C GLU A 125 -13.43 -5.46 -0.07
N LEU A 126 -12.77 -6.61 -0.09
CA LEU A 126 -12.59 -7.41 -1.30
C LEU A 126 -13.92 -7.90 -1.87
N GLU A 127 -14.88 -8.30 -1.03
CA GLU A 127 -16.25 -8.65 -1.45
C GLU A 127 -17.00 -7.47 -2.08
N ASN A 128 -16.71 -6.26 -1.62
CA ASN A 128 -17.21 -5.01 -2.21
C ASN A 128 -16.42 -4.56 -3.46
N GLY A 129 -15.40 -5.31 -3.88
CA GLY A 129 -14.52 -4.96 -5.00
C GLY A 129 -13.50 -3.87 -4.67
N ASN A 130 -13.19 -3.66 -3.39
CA ASN A 130 -12.30 -2.61 -2.91
C ASN A 130 -10.93 -3.17 -2.47
N ALA A 131 -9.88 -2.40 -2.77
CA ALA A 131 -8.55 -2.60 -2.21
C ALA A 131 -8.44 -1.97 -0.81
N THR A 132 -7.43 -2.39 -0.04
CA THR A 132 -7.12 -1.84 1.30
C THR A 132 -5.62 -1.70 1.50
N VAL A 133 -5.18 -0.80 2.38
CA VAL A 133 -3.77 -0.73 2.79
C VAL A 133 -3.62 -1.38 4.15
N VAL A 134 -2.75 -2.39 4.24
CA VAL A 134 -2.40 -3.05 5.50
C VAL A 134 -1.01 -2.60 5.97
N ILE A 135 -0.89 -2.34 7.26
CA ILE A 135 0.38 -2.04 7.92
C ILE A 135 0.73 -3.24 8.80
N MET A 136 1.93 -3.78 8.60
CA MET A 136 2.37 -5.01 9.25
C MET A 136 3.87 -5.00 9.53
N SER A 137 4.30 -5.85 10.47
CA SER A 137 5.71 -6.14 10.69
C SER A 137 6.21 -7.18 9.68
N LEU A 138 7.43 -7.01 9.17
CA LEU A 138 8.00 -7.88 8.15
C LEU A 138 9.06 -8.83 8.71
N PRO A 139 9.13 -10.11 8.27
CA PRO A 139 10.26 -11.00 8.52
C PRO A 139 11.40 -10.74 7.53
N ASN A 140 12.62 -11.23 7.84
CA ASN A 140 13.78 -11.13 6.94
C ASN A 140 13.55 -11.81 5.59
N SER A 141 12.80 -12.90 5.54
CA SER A 141 12.51 -13.70 4.34
C SER A 141 11.83 -12.90 3.23
N ILE A 142 11.18 -11.78 3.54
CA ILE A 142 10.54 -10.92 2.54
C ILE A 142 11.53 -10.38 1.50
N PHE A 143 12.81 -10.18 1.88
CA PHE A 143 13.83 -9.67 0.97
C PHE A 143 14.40 -10.73 0.01
N THR A 144 14.25 -12.01 0.34
CA THR A 144 14.77 -13.13 -0.43
C THR A 144 13.67 -14.08 -0.90
N LEU A 145 12.46 -13.54 -1.03
CA LEU A 145 11.27 -14.31 -1.39
C LEU A 145 11.44 -14.92 -2.78
N ALA A 146 11.34 -16.26 -2.85
CA ALA A 146 11.42 -17.04 -4.07
C ALA A 146 10.06 -17.66 -4.43
N GLU A 147 9.92 -18.14 -5.67
CA GLU A 147 8.73 -18.88 -6.07
C GLU A 147 8.36 -19.99 -5.07
N PRO A 148 7.11 -20.13 -4.71
CA PRO A 148 5.90 -19.53 -5.30
C PRO A 148 5.53 -18.12 -4.77
N PHE A 149 6.48 -17.35 -4.23
CA PHE A 149 6.29 -15.99 -3.68
C PHE A 149 5.20 -15.93 -2.60
N GLU A 150 5.28 -16.84 -1.65
CA GLU A 150 4.32 -17.00 -0.56
C GLU A 150 5.00 -16.77 0.79
N LEU A 151 4.36 -15.99 1.66
CA LEU A 151 4.73 -15.85 3.08
C LEU A 151 3.67 -16.50 3.95
N ASP A 152 4.10 -17.37 4.83
CA ASP A 152 3.26 -17.96 5.88
C ASP A 152 3.74 -17.49 7.26
N ILE A 153 3.30 -18.12 8.33
CA ILE A 153 3.70 -17.75 9.69
C ILE A 153 5.21 -17.94 9.86
N GLU A 154 5.90 -16.85 10.18
CA GLU A 154 7.35 -16.82 10.34
C GLU A 154 7.75 -16.01 11.57
N ASN A 155 8.98 -16.23 12.06
CA ASN A 155 9.57 -15.48 13.15
C ASN A 155 10.44 -14.32 12.64
N GLY A 156 10.83 -13.42 13.56
CA GLY A 156 11.67 -12.27 13.28
C GLY A 156 10.86 -11.02 12.88
N ASN A 157 11.50 -9.87 13.01
CA ASN A 157 10.95 -8.57 12.64
C ASN A 157 12.09 -7.66 12.21
N VAL A 158 12.03 -7.13 10.99
CA VAL A 158 13.02 -6.18 10.42
C VAL A 158 12.48 -4.76 10.30
N GLY A 159 11.21 -4.56 10.63
CA GLY A 159 10.58 -3.25 10.58
C GLY A 159 9.10 -3.34 10.19
N ASN A 160 8.45 -2.21 10.23
CA ASN A 160 7.06 -2.07 9.79
C ASN A 160 7.00 -1.64 8.33
N HIS A 161 5.98 -2.10 7.63
CA HIS A 161 5.79 -1.82 6.22
C HIS A 161 4.30 -1.71 5.88
N ALA A 162 3.99 -0.89 4.89
CA ALA A 162 2.64 -0.71 4.38
C ALA A 162 2.57 -1.21 2.93
N VAL A 163 1.54 -2.00 2.62
CA VAL A 163 1.28 -2.57 1.30
C VAL A 163 -0.21 -2.54 0.98
N VAL A 164 -0.57 -2.67 -0.29
CA VAL A 164 -1.98 -2.74 -0.71
C VAL A 164 -2.41 -4.20 -0.83
N ILE A 165 -3.55 -4.57 -0.24
CA ILE A 165 -4.22 -5.84 -0.50
C ILE A 165 -5.04 -5.69 -1.77
N VAL A 166 -4.76 -6.54 -2.76
CA VAL A 166 -5.38 -6.47 -4.10
C VAL A 166 -6.04 -7.78 -4.54
N GLY A 167 -5.97 -8.82 -3.73
CA GLY A 167 -6.57 -10.09 -4.12
C GLY A 167 -6.66 -11.11 -2.99
N LYS A 168 -7.38 -12.21 -3.27
CA LYS A 168 -7.58 -13.33 -2.34
C LYS A 168 -7.67 -14.64 -3.11
N ALA A 169 -7.05 -15.67 -2.59
CA ALA A 169 -7.14 -17.02 -3.09
C ALA A 169 -7.30 -18.02 -1.95
N VAL A 170 -7.85 -19.21 -2.27
CA VAL A 170 -7.99 -20.33 -1.33
C VAL A 170 -7.32 -21.55 -1.93
N LYS A 171 -6.38 -22.15 -1.22
CA LYS A 171 -5.73 -23.39 -1.63
C LYS A 171 -6.70 -24.60 -1.50
N PRO A 172 -6.43 -25.71 -2.18
CA PRO A 172 -7.27 -26.92 -2.07
C PRO A 172 -7.37 -27.50 -0.65
N ASP A 173 -6.38 -27.21 0.21
CA ASP A 173 -6.38 -27.59 1.63
C ASP A 173 -7.18 -26.61 2.52
N GLY A 174 -7.84 -25.61 1.93
CA GLY A 174 -8.62 -24.60 2.63
C GLY A 174 -7.83 -23.42 3.17
N LYS A 175 -6.50 -23.39 3.01
CA LYS A 175 -5.70 -22.22 3.43
C LYS A 175 -6.00 -20.99 2.59
N VAL A 176 -6.24 -19.87 3.28
CA VAL A 176 -6.55 -18.58 2.67
C VAL A 176 -5.26 -17.76 2.53
N PHE A 177 -5.08 -17.16 1.36
CA PHE A 177 -4.00 -16.23 1.05
C PHE A 177 -4.54 -14.94 0.48
N TYR A 178 -3.85 -13.84 0.76
CA TYR A 178 -4.12 -12.51 0.23
C TYR A 178 -2.96 -12.06 -0.63
N MET A 179 -3.27 -11.49 -1.79
CA MET A 179 -2.25 -10.90 -2.66
C MET A 179 -1.96 -9.48 -2.20
N ILE A 180 -0.70 -9.20 -1.96
CA ILE A 180 -0.22 -7.86 -1.67
C ILE A 180 0.46 -7.25 -2.88
N ARG A 181 0.24 -5.95 -3.10
CA ARG A 181 0.98 -5.06 -3.99
C ARG A 181 1.98 -4.28 -3.14
N ASN A 182 3.26 -4.46 -3.41
CA ASN A 182 4.35 -3.79 -2.71
C ASN A 182 4.75 -2.48 -3.41
N SER A 183 5.77 -1.79 -2.90
CA SER A 183 6.38 -0.57 -3.44
C SER A 183 7.90 -0.71 -3.64
N TRP A 184 8.36 -1.90 -4.04
CA TRP A 184 9.79 -2.21 -4.26
C TRP A 184 10.11 -2.54 -5.73
N GLY A 185 9.29 -2.00 -6.64
CA GLY A 185 9.44 -2.16 -8.07
C GLY A 185 9.04 -3.55 -8.59
N VAL A 186 8.98 -3.66 -9.92
CA VAL A 186 8.59 -4.89 -10.63
C VAL A 186 9.66 -6.00 -10.57
N ALA A 187 10.88 -5.69 -10.16
CA ALA A 187 11.94 -6.69 -10.00
C ALA A 187 11.80 -7.51 -8.72
N TRP A 188 10.99 -7.07 -7.75
CA TRP A 188 10.73 -7.81 -6.54
C TRP A 188 9.60 -8.83 -6.72
N ALA A 189 9.80 -10.06 -6.23
CA ALA A 189 8.85 -11.18 -6.24
C ALA A 189 8.16 -11.39 -7.62
N ASP A 190 6.84 -11.55 -7.69
CA ASP A 190 6.08 -11.68 -8.93
C ASP A 190 5.66 -10.29 -9.44
N ASN A 191 6.55 -9.60 -10.15
CA ASN A 191 6.29 -8.26 -10.69
C ASN A 191 5.82 -7.24 -9.64
N GLY A 192 6.37 -7.33 -8.42
CA GLY A 192 6.02 -6.46 -7.29
C GLY A 192 4.88 -6.99 -6.42
N TYR A 193 4.40 -8.21 -6.66
CA TYR A 193 3.33 -8.85 -5.90
C TYR A 193 3.84 -10.11 -5.19
N CYS A 194 3.23 -10.43 -4.05
CA CYS A 194 3.36 -11.75 -3.42
C CYS A 194 2.09 -12.13 -2.67
N TRP A 195 2.06 -13.37 -2.19
CA TRP A 195 0.97 -13.92 -1.41
C TRP A 195 1.35 -13.97 0.07
N VAL A 196 0.44 -13.54 0.94
CA VAL A 196 0.58 -13.69 2.40
C VAL A 196 -0.58 -14.52 2.93
N SER A 197 -0.30 -15.48 3.83
CA SER A 197 -1.35 -16.30 4.42
C SER A 197 -2.22 -15.47 5.38
N GLU A 198 -3.45 -15.93 5.61
CA GLU A 198 -4.32 -15.36 6.65
C GLU A 198 -3.64 -15.41 8.03
N GLY A 199 -2.92 -16.50 8.32
CA GLY A 199 -2.15 -16.66 9.55
C GLY A 199 -1.05 -15.62 9.69
N PHE A 200 -0.35 -15.32 8.58
CA PHE A 200 0.66 -14.25 8.53
C PHE A 200 0.04 -12.89 8.89
N LEU A 201 -1.08 -12.51 8.25
CA LEU A 201 -1.76 -11.25 8.55
C LEU A 201 -2.24 -11.18 10.00
N LYS A 202 -2.86 -12.25 10.52
CA LYS A 202 -3.32 -12.31 11.93
C LYS A 202 -2.21 -12.13 12.95
N SER A 203 -0.98 -12.56 12.63
CA SER A 203 0.15 -12.48 13.54
C SER A 203 0.95 -11.19 13.43
N ARG A 204 0.87 -10.48 12.29
CA ARG A 204 1.78 -9.39 11.97
C ARG A 204 1.15 -8.06 11.63
N ALA A 205 -0.09 -8.07 11.13
CA ALA A 205 -0.78 -6.84 10.79
C ALA A 205 -1.38 -6.17 12.04
N PHE A 206 -1.26 -4.86 12.15
CA PHE A 206 -1.73 -4.10 13.32
C PHE A 206 -2.57 -2.87 12.98
N ALA A 207 -2.60 -2.44 11.71
CA ALA A 207 -3.49 -1.40 11.23
C ALA A 207 -3.92 -1.66 9.78
N LEU A 208 -5.12 -1.23 9.44
CA LEU A 208 -5.69 -1.31 8.10
C LEU A 208 -6.33 0.03 7.74
N ILE A 209 -6.08 0.48 6.52
CA ILE A 209 -6.77 1.64 5.94
C ILE A 209 -7.81 1.11 4.93
N THR A 210 -9.05 1.54 5.12
CA THR A 210 -10.18 1.20 4.24
C THR A 210 -10.80 2.46 3.64
N MET A 211 -11.51 2.29 2.54
CA MET A 211 -12.34 3.38 2.02
C MET A 211 -13.50 3.64 2.99
N ARG A 212 -13.78 4.92 3.25
CA ARG A 212 -14.94 5.28 4.07
C ARG A 212 -16.19 5.16 3.20
N SER A 213 -17.13 4.32 3.62
CA SER A 213 -18.45 4.27 2.99
C SER A 213 -19.08 5.67 3.01
N LYS A 214 -19.58 6.09 1.84
CA LYS A 214 -20.34 7.34 1.72
C LYS A 214 -21.67 7.25 2.45
#